data_08e22edbddbb584c55a84461f8998c5d
#
_entry.id   08e22edbddbb584c55a84461f8998c5d
#
_cell.length_a   1.000
_cell.length_b   1.000
_cell.length_c   1.000
_cell.angle_alpha   90.00
_cell.angle_beta   90.00
_cell.angle_gamma   90.00
#
_symmetry.space_group_name_H-M   'P 1'
#
loop_
_entity.id
_entity.type
_entity.pdbx_description
1 polymer ?
#
loop_
_entity_poly.entity_id
_entity_poly.type
_entity_poly.pdbx_seq_one_letter_code
_entity_poly.pdbx_strand_id
1 'polypeptide(L)'
;MTCPKCGWVHYENPAPTVQAWIDRDGSFLALRRNEQPLKGQWNMPGGFVEAGESGPEAIAREVREETGLAIEVVEVIGIFASTYGDGDDALPIFDVAYRCRISDGDGSGALEISAESSEARWFPLAEFPRPAFAGERQALALLREFSG
;
A
#
# COMPACT_ATOMS: atom_id res chain seq x y z
N MET A 1 -17.87 20.51 9.25
CA MET A 1 -17.85 22.00 9.41
C MET A 1 -18.93 22.61 8.54
N THR A 2 -19.69 23.51 9.09
CA THR A 2 -20.77 24.20 8.37
C THR A 2 -20.38 25.64 8.09
N CYS A 3 -20.54 26.09 6.86
CA CYS A 3 -20.26 27.48 6.49
C CYS A 3 -21.30 28.42 7.16
N PRO A 4 -20.86 29.39 7.98
CA PRO A 4 -21.79 30.28 8.68
C PRO A 4 -22.51 31.25 7.74
N LYS A 5 -22.04 31.45 6.51
CA LYS A 5 -22.65 32.37 5.54
C LYS A 5 -23.72 31.73 4.67
N CYS A 6 -23.55 30.49 4.26
CA CYS A 6 -24.45 29.84 3.30
C CYS A 6 -24.99 28.48 3.75
N GLY A 7 -24.57 27.99 4.92
CA GLY A 7 -25.05 26.71 5.45
C GLY A 7 -24.44 25.49 4.78
N TRP A 8 -23.47 25.68 3.85
CA TRP A 8 -22.81 24.55 3.20
C TRP A 8 -22.07 23.71 4.25
N VAL A 9 -22.21 22.39 4.16
CA VAL A 9 -21.56 21.44 5.08
C VAL A 9 -20.38 20.79 4.38
N HIS A 10 -19.20 20.93 4.97
CA HIS A 10 -18.00 20.23 4.54
C HIS A 10 -17.83 18.95 5.36
N TYR A 11 -17.77 17.83 4.67
CA TYR A 11 -17.50 16.54 5.29
C TYR A 11 -16.03 16.21 5.10
N GLU A 12 -15.33 15.95 6.20
CA GLU A 12 -13.94 15.47 6.15
C GLU A 12 -13.93 13.99 5.82
N ASN A 13 -13.72 13.68 4.55
CA ASN A 13 -13.62 12.32 4.09
C ASN A 13 -12.14 11.87 4.07
N PRO A 14 -11.83 10.66 4.53
CA PRO A 14 -10.47 10.15 4.41
C PRO A 14 -10.12 9.94 2.94
N ALA A 15 -8.86 10.17 2.59
CA ALA A 15 -8.38 9.89 1.24
C ALA A 15 -8.26 8.38 1.03
N PRO A 16 -8.71 7.83 -0.10
CA PRO A 16 -8.57 6.41 -0.39
C PRO A 16 -7.14 6.06 -0.81
N THR A 17 -6.59 5.03 -0.18
CA THR A 17 -5.26 4.50 -0.50
C THR A 17 -5.33 2.99 -0.67
N VAL A 18 -4.35 2.44 -1.35
CA VAL A 18 -4.22 1.00 -1.61
C VAL A 18 -2.80 0.54 -1.31
N GLN A 19 -2.66 -0.70 -0.84
CA GLN A 19 -1.37 -1.34 -0.62
C GLN A 19 -1.38 -2.75 -1.20
N ALA A 20 -0.26 -3.17 -1.77
CA ALA A 20 -0.12 -4.48 -2.41
C ALA A 20 0.76 -5.41 -1.59
N TRP A 21 0.21 -6.57 -1.27
CA TRP A 21 0.93 -7.71 -0.71
C TRP A 21 1.12 -8.73 -1.82
N ILE A 22 2.24 -8.59 -2.55
CA ILE A 22 2.53 -9.41 -3.74
C ILE A 22 3.18 -10.71 -3.30
N ASP A 23 2.44 -11.79 -3.45
CA ASP A 23 2.88 -13.14 -3.08
C ASP A 23 3.66 -13.79 -4.22
N ARG A 24 4.87 -14.22 -3.92
CA ARG A 24 5.68 -15.06 -4.79
C ARG A 24 6.22 -16.21 -3.96
N ASP A 25 5.60 -17.38 -4.09
CA ASP A 25 5.99 -18.60 -3.40
C ASP A 25 6.12 -18.43 -1.87
N GLY A 26 5.20 -17.69 -1.27
CA GLY A 26 5.16 -17.46 0.17
C GLY A 26 6.02 -16.30 0.67
N SER A 27 6.73 -15.61 -0.22
CA SER A 27 7.46 -14.38 0.09
C SER A 27 6.73 -13.17 -0.47
N PHE A 28 6.80 -12.06 0.24
CA PHE A 28 6.11 -10.82 -0.13
C PHE A 28 7.11 -9.70 -0.38
N LEU A 29 6.79 -8.86 -1.37
CA LEU A 29 7.67 -7.76 -1.78
C LEU A 29 7.53 -6.57 -0.85
N ALA A 30 8.65 -6.09 -0.33
CA ALA A 30 8.74 -4.84 0.41
C ALA A 30 9.68 -3.88 -0.30
N LEU A 31 9.37 -2.59 -0.21
CA LEU A 31 10.18 -1.51 -0.74
C LEU A 31 10.74 -0.69 0.42
N ARG A 32 11.99 -0.28 0.34
CA ARG A 32 12.58 0.59 1.34
C ARG A 32 12.42 2.04 0.92
N ARG A 33 11.79 2.84 1.77
CA ARG A 33 11.48 4.24 1.47
C ARG A 33 12.75 5.08 1.29
N ASN A 34 12.77 5.89 0.23
CA ASN A 34 13.85 6.82 -0.08
C ASN A 34 13.43 8.28 0.12
N GLU A 35 12.23 8.51 0.62
CA GLU A 35 11.63 9.83 0.82
C GLU A 35 10.95 9.92 2.19
N GLN A 36 10.84 11.15 2.71
CA GLN A 36 10.01 11.39 3.89
C GLN A 36 8.52 11.32 3.52
N PRO A 37 7.63 10.93 4.42
CA PRO A 37 7.90 10.51 5.79
C PRO A 37 8.51 9.10 5.87
N LEU A 38 9.15 8.81 7.01
CA LEU A 38 9.64 7.46 7.35
C LEU A 38 10.71 6.92 6.39
N LYS A 39 11.59 7.80 5.89
CA LYS A 39 12.71 7.41 5.03
C LYS A 39 13.56 6.31 5.69
N GLY A 40 13.91 5.29 4.91
CA GLY A 40 14.71 4.15 5.36
C GLY A 40 13.90 3.00 5.94
N GLN A 41 12.60 3.17 6.16
CA GLN A 41 11.72 2.11 6.63
C GLN A 41 11.11 1.35 5.45
N TRP A 42 10.63 0.15 5.73
CA TRP A 42 10.03 -0.72 4.73
C TRP A 42 8.52 -0.45 4.59
N ASN A 43 8.03 -0.42 3.37
CA ASN A 43 6.61 -0.32 3.10
C ASN A 43 6.23 -1.19 1.89
N MET A 44 4.91 -1.33 1.70
CA MET A 44 4.38 -2.06 0.57
C MET A 44 4.23 -1.13 -0.63
N PRO A 45 4.33 -1.65 -1.86
CA PRO A 45 3.91 -0.87 -3.02
C PRO A 45 2.48 -0.40 -2.84
N GLY A 46 2.20 0.84 -3.16
CA GLY A 46 0.87 1.41 -3.02
C GLY A 46 0.85 2.92 -3.16
N GLY A 47 -0.31 3.49 -2.93
CA GLY A 47 -0.49 4.93 -3.03
C GLY A 47 -1.96 5.33 -3.04
N PHE A 48 -2.21 6.57 -3.46
CA PHE A 48 -3.55 7.13 -3.51
C PHE A 48 -4.33 6.67 -4.74
N VAL A 49 -5.61 6.40 -4.54
CA VAL A 49 -6.54 6.12 -5.63
C VAL A 49 -6.84 7.42 -6.36
N GLU A 50 -6.75 7.41 -7.68
CA GLU A 50 -7.08 8.57 -8.51
C GLU A 50 -8.56 8.58 -8.90
N ALA A 51 -9.09 9.74 -9.23
CA ALA A 51 -10.46 9.88 -9.67
C ALA A 51 -10.73 8.99 -10.89
N GLY A 52 -11.80 8.22 -10.82
CA GLY A 52 -12.18 7.30 -11.91
C GLY A 52 -11.55 5.92 -11.86
N GLU A 53 -10.62 5.68 -10.92
CA GLU A 53 -10.03 4.36 -10.73
C GLU A 53 -10.81 3.55 -9.69
N SER A 54 -10.91 2.25 -9.91
CA SER A 54 -11.26 1.29 -8.86
C SER A 54 -10.03 1.00 -8.00
N GLY A 55 -10.23 0.37 -6.83
CA GLY A 55 -9.11 -0.08 -6.00
C GLY A 55 -8.15 -1.01 -6.74
N PRO A 56 -8.63 -2.08 -7.39
CA PRO A 56 -7.76 -2.96 -8.19
C PRO A 56 -7.02 -2.26 -9.33
N GLU A 57 -7.63 -1.31 -10.00
CA GLU A 57 -6.96 -0.51 -11.03
C GLU A 57 -5.85 0.36 -10.43
N ALA A 58 -6.14 1.01 -9.30
CA ALA A 58 -5.16 1.85 -8.61
C ALA A 58 -3.94 1.05 -8.17
N ILE A 59 -4.15 -0.13 -7.58
CA ILE A 59 -3.02 -0.93 -7.09
C ILE A 59 -2.19 -1.51 -8.24
N ALA A 60 -2.82 -1.89 -9.34
CA ALA A 60 -2.10 -2.35 -10.53
C ALA A 60 -1.22 -1.24 -11.10
N ARG A 61 -1.73 -0.02 -11.16
CA ARG A 61 -1.00 1.16 -11.63
C ARG A 61 0.17 1.48 -10.71
N GLU A 62 -0.07 1.56 -9.40
CA GLU A 62 0.97 1.89 -8.42
C GLU A 62 2.10 0.86 -8.42
N VAL A 63 1.76 -0.43 -8.47
CA VAL A 63 2.78 -1.49 -8.52
C VAL A 63 3.62 -1.37 -9.77
N ARG A 64 3.00 -1.10 -10.92
CA ARG A 64 3.72 -0.94 -12.18
C ARG A 64 4.65 0.27 -12.15
N GLU A 65 4.19 1.40 -11.62
CA GLU A 65 5.00 2.61 -11.50
C GLU A 65 6.20 2.41 -10.55
N GLU A 66 5.98 1.71 -9.44
CA GLU A 66 6.99 1.57 -8.39
C GLU A 66 7.96 0.40 -8.61
N THR A 67 7.53 -0.66 -9.28
CA THR A 67 8.31 -1.91 -9.41
C THR A 67 8.48 -2.45 -10.81
N GLY A 68 7.70 -1.96 -11.78
CA GLY A 68 7.67 -2.51 -13.13
C GLY A 68 6.87 -3.80 -13.28
N LEU A 69 6.37 -4.35 -12.18
CA LEU A 69 5.63 -5.63 -12.22
C LEU A 69 4.18 -5.43 -12.69
N ALA A 70 3.69 -6.41 -13.45
CA ALA A 70 2.28 -6.56 -13.74
C ALA A 70 1.67 -7.55 -12.74
N ILE A 71 0.62 -7.14 -12.05
CA ILE A 71 -0.01 -7.95 -11.02
C ILE A 71 -1.51 -8.04 -11.24
N GLU A 72 -2.12 -9.02 -10.61
CA GLU A 72 -3.56 -9.12 -10.48
C GLU A 72 -3.94 -9.31 -9.02
N VAL A 73 -5.08 -8.74 -8.64
CA VAL A 73 -5.61 -8.85 -7.28
C VAL A 73 -6.23 -10.23 -7.10
N VAL A 74 -5.85 -10.89 -6.00
CA VAL A 74 -6.42 -12.19 -5.61
C VAL A 74 -7.57 -11.98 -4.64
N GLU A 75 -7.37 -11.15 -3.62
CA GLU A 75 -8.37 -10.90 -2.59
C GLU A 75 -8.08 -9.61 -1.81
N VAL A 76 -9.08 -9.11 -1.12
CA VAL A 76 -8.91 -8.04 -0.15
C VAL A 76 -8.48 -8.66 1.18
N ILE A 77 -7.36 -8.22 1.74
CA ILE A 77 -6.90 -8.65 3.06
C ILE A 77 -7.72 -7.95 4.14
N GLY A 78 -7.90 -6.65 3.99
CA GLY A 78 -8.65 -5.83 4.92
C GLY A 78 -8.70 -4.37 4.49
N ILE A 79 -9.51 -3.60 5.22
CA ILE A 79 -9.70 -2.17 5.01
C ILE A 79 -9.50 -1.49 6.36
N PHE A 80 -8.63 -0.48 6.41
CA PHE A 80 -8.17 0.11 7.66
C PHE A 80 -8.29 1.63 7.65
N ALA A 81 -8.67 2.19 8.78
CA ALA A 81 -8.53 3.63 9.02
C ALA A 81 -7.09 3.88 9.50
N SER A 82 -6.40 4.83 8.88
CA SER A 82 -5.01 5.13 9.19
C SER A 82 -4.75 6.62 8.90
N THR A 83 -3.49 7.04 9.04
CA THR A 83 -3.06 8.38 8.70
C THR A 83 -1.78 8.34 7.87
N TYR A 84 -1.64 9.32 6.99
CA TYR A 84 -0.43 9.54 6.22
C TYR A 84 0.19 10.87 6.66
N GLY A 85 1.46 10.84 7.03
CA GLY A 85 2.17 12.00 7.57
C GLY A 85 2.08 12.10 9.09
N ASP A 86 2.58 13.21 9.64
CA ASP A 86 2.72 13.43 11.07
C ASP A 86 2.05 14.73 11.52
N GLY A 87 1.74 14.81 12.82
CA GLY A 87 1.30 16.03 13.48
C GLY A 87 -0.02 16.56 12.95
N ASP A 88 -0.13 17.88 12.93
CA ASP A 88 -1.37 18.56 12.51
C ASP A 88 -1.65 18.42 11.00
N ASP A 89 -0.62 18.08 10.22
CA ASP A 89 -0.74 17.88 8.78
C ASP A 89 -1.02 16.42 8.39
N ALA A 90 -1.22 15.54 9.38
CA ALA A 90 -1.51 14.15 9.12
C ALA A 90 -2.84 14.01 8.38
N LEU A 91 -2.79 13.33 7.23
CA LEU A 91 -3.96 13.11 6.38
C LEU A 91 -4.67 11.81 6.77
N PRO A 92 -5.95 11.87 7.17
CA PRO A 92 -6.71 10.63 7.36
C PRO A 92 -6.84 9.87 6.05
N ILE A 93 -6.58 8.57 6.09
CA ILE A 93 -6.70 7.70 4.92
C ILE A 93 -7.59 6.49 5.22
N PHE A 94 -8.22 6.00 4.17
CA PHE A 94 -8.99 4.78 4.15
C PHE A 94 -8.21 3.80 3.28
N ASP A 95 -7.50 2.89 3.92
CA ASP A 95 -6.46 2.09 3.30
C ASP A 95 -6.93 0.67 3.03
N VAL A 96 -6.87 0.25 1.76
CA VAL A 96 -7.29 -1.08 1.33
C VAL A 96 -6.07 -1.92 1.01
N ALA A 97 -5.91 -3.03 1.73
CA ALA A 97 -4.83 -3.98 1.50
C ALA A 97 -5.30 -5.11 0.59
N TYR A 98 -4.58 -5.31 -0.51
CA TYR A 98 -4.84 -6.38 -1.46
C TYR A 98 -3.72 -7.41 -1.44
N ARG A 99 -4.11 -8.69 -1.44
CA ARG A 99 -3.19 -9.75 -1.77
C ARG A 99 -3.18 -9.90 -3.29
N CYS A 100 -1.99 -9.89 -3.86
CA CYS A 100 -1.79 -9.88 -5.30
C CYS A 100 -0.85 -11.00 -5.72
N ARG A 101 -0.91 -11.36 -7.00
CA ARG A 101 0.06 -12.26 -7.61
C ARG A 101 0.62 -11.62 -8.88
N ILE A 102 1.79 -12.07 -9.30
CA ILE A 102 2.40 -11.59 -10.54
C ILE A 102 1.66 -12.23 -11.72
N SER A 103 1.20 -11.40 -12.65
CA SER A 103 0.41 -11.86 -13.80
C SER A 103 1.25 -12.28 -15.00
N ASP A 104 2.51 -11.80 -15.09
CA ASP A 104 3.41 -12.07 -16.21
C ASP A 104 4.48 -13.10 -15.82
N GLY A 105 4.21 -14.38 -16.08
CA GLY A 105 5.16 -15.44 -15.80
C GLY A 105 5.32 -15.74 -14.32
N ASP A 106 6.53 -16.16 -13.92
CA ASP A 106 6.87 -16.58 -12.57
C ASP A 106 7.49 -15.48 -11.69
N GLY A 107 7.51 -14.25 -12.19
CA GLY A 107 8.13 -13.14 -11.49
C GLY A 107 9.65 -13.12 -11.54
N SER A 108 10.25 -13.86 -12.46
CA SER A 108 11.71 -13.89 -12.65
C SER A 108 12.25 -12.64 -13.35
N GLY A 109 11.36 -11.77 -13.85
CA GLY A 109 11.76 -10.50 -14.46
C GLY A 109 12.44 -9.58 -13.47
N ALA A 110 13.37 -8.75 -13.94
CA ALA A 110 14.06 -7.78 -13.12
C ALA A 110 13.09 -6.72 -12.61
N LEU A 111 13.20 -6.39 -11.31
CA LEU A 111 12.47 -5.28 -10.72
C LEU A 111 13.07 -3.95 -11.19
N GLU A 112 12.21 -3.04 -11.58
CA GLU A 112 12.60 -1.67 -11.94
C GLU A 112 12.00 -0.71 -10.93
N ILE A 113 12.69 -0.56 -9.78
CA ILE A 113 12.19 0.30 -8.71
C ILE A 113 12.34 1.78 -9.08
N SER A 114 11.34 2.57 -8.71
CA SER A 114 11.35 4.03 -8.93
C SER A 114 12.29 4.71 -7.93
N ALA A 115 12.56 6.00 -8.15
CA ALA A 115 13.41 6.80 -7.26
C ALA A 115 12.82 6.99 -5.86
N GLU A 116 11.53 6.69 -5.66
CA GLU A 116 10.86 6.74 -4.36
C GLU A 116 11.35 5.68 -3.38
N SER A 117 12.00 4.64 -3.90
CA SER A 117 12.53 3.53 -3.10
C SER A 117 14.02 3.33 -3.36
N SER A 118 14.77 2.98 -2.32
CA SER A 118 16.21 2.70 -2.41
C SER A 118 16.52 1.23 -2.58
N GLU A 119 15.59 0.35 -2.24
CA GLU A 119 15.81 -1.10 -2.23
C GLU A 119 14.46 -1.81 -2.35
N ALA A 120 14.47 -3.01 -2.92
CA ALA A 120 13.34 -3.92 -2.95
C ALA A 120 13.80 -5.30 -2.51
N ARG A 121 13.01 -5.95 -1.64
CA ARG A 121 13.29 -7.32 -1.17
C ARG A 121 12.03 -8.14 -1.02
N TRP A 122 12.21 -9.44 -1.23
CA TRP A 122 11.19 -10.45 -0.94
C TRP A 122 11.47 -11.05 0.43
N PHE A 123 10.48 -11.00 1.32
CA PHE A 123 10.60 -11.57 2.66
C PHE A 123 9.55 -12.65 2.89
N PRO A 124 9.96 -13.80 3.46
CA PRO A 124 8.98 -14.75 3.99
C PRO A 124 8.14 -14.06 5.06
N LEU A 125 6.88 -14.45 5.18
CA LEU A 125 5.95 -13.79 6.08
C LEU A 125 6.44 -13.78 7.55
N ALA A 126 7.04 -14.88 8.00
CA ALA A 126 7.58 -14.99 9.36
C ALA A 126 8.76 -14.03 9.64
N GLU A 127 9.49 -13.64 8.60
CA GLU A 127 10.66 -12.78 8.70
C GLU A 127 10.40 -11.35 8.20
N PHE A 128 9.14 -11.04 7.93
CA PHE A 128 8.77 -9.75 7.35
C PHE A 128 9.09 -8.62 8.33
N PRO A 129 9.79 -7.56 7.89
CA PRO A 129 10.13 -6.44 8.77
C PRO A 129 8.88 -5.66 9.17
N ARG A 130 8.96 -4.92 10.26
CA ARG A 130 7.85 -4.08 10.71
C ARG A 130 7.57 -3.01 9.66
N PRO A 131 6.38 -3.00 9.05
CA PRO A 131 6.04 -2.00 8.04
C PRO A 131 5.97 -0.58 8.61
N ALA A 132 6.24 0.40 7.76
CA ALA A 132 6.29 1.80 8.13
C ALA A 132 4.92 2.36 8.56
N PHE A 133 3.85 1.92 7.90
CA PHE A 133 2.52 2.49 8.10
C PHE A 133 1.59 1.57 8.89
N ALA A 134 0.69 2.17 9.68
CA ALA A 134 -0.22 1.45 10.55
C ALA A 134 -1.12 0.46 9.80
N GLY A 135 -1.67 0.86 8.66
CA GLY A 135 -2.51 -0.02 7.83
C GLY A 135 -1.76 -1.24 7.31
N GLU A 136 -0.50 -1.06 6.98
CA GLU A 136 0.38 -2.16 6.55
C GLU A 136 0.67 -3.13 7.69
N ARG A 137 0.89 -2.62 8.89
CA ARG A 137 1.08 -3.47 10.09
C ARG A 137 -0.16 -4.28 10.42
N GLN A 138 -1.34 -3.68 10.24
CA GLN A 138 -2.62 -4.37 10.43
C GLN A 138 -2.82 -5.48 9.40
N ALA A 139 -2.47 -5.21 8.14
CA ALA A 139 -2.53 -6.22 7.06
C ALA A 139 -1.56 -7.38 7.33
N LEU A 140 -0.35 -7.08 7.77
CA LEU A 140 0.64 -8.10 8.13
C LEU A 140 0.13 -9.02 9.24
N ALA A 141 -0.50 -8.44 10.27
CA ALA A 141 -1.07 -9.20 11.37
C ALA A 141 -2.15 -10.17 10.88
N LEU A 142 -3.03 -9.71 9.98
CA LEU A 142 -4.06 -10.56 9.39
C LEU A 142 -3.47 -11.69 8.54
N LEU A 143 -2.47 -11.39 7.72
CA LEU A 143 -1.80 -12.40 6.90
C LEU A 143 -1.15 -13.49 7.75
N ARG A 144 -0.51 -13.11 8.84
CA ARG A 144 0.11 -14.06 9.80
C ARG A 144 -0.93 -14.92 10.50
N GLU A 145 -2.07 -14.34 10.84
CA GLU A 145 -3.18 -15.06 11.49
C GLU A 145 -3.76 -16.14 10.57
N PHE A 146 -3.98 -15.81 9.29
CA PHE A 146 -4.58 -16.73 8.32
C PHE A 146 -3.58 -17.74 7.74
N SER A 147 -2.29 -17.50 7.87
CA SER A 147 -1.24 -18.39 7.36
C SER A 147 -0.75 -19.41 8.40
N GLY A 148 -1.16 -19.22 9.63
CA GLY A 148 -0.82 -20.12 10.73
C GLY A 148 -1.71 -21.34 10.75
#